data_d216d5428bb4804e1750176c4beddb6e
#
_entry.id   d216d5428bb4804e1750176c4beddb6e
#
_cell.length_a   1.000
_cell.length_b   1.000
_cell.length_c   1.000
_cell.angle_alpha   90.00
_cell.angle_beta   90.00
_cell.angle_gamma   90.00
#
_symmetry.space_group_name_H-M   'P 1'
#
loop_
_entity.id
_entity.type
_entity.pdbx_description
1 polymer ?
#
loop_
_entity_poly.entity_id
_entity_poly.type
_entity_poly.pdbx_seq_one_letter_code
_entity_poly.pdbx_strand_id
1 'polypeptide(L)'
;MLFFAVLSVLAVAPAISLLSETQVRYLGHAEVADTIRLFTGSGLPGSEITDESAWDAWIRDQDQQVRARIDRGVEDSISNLILYGTSYTKLPRLESTDKALAATGEVSRAARVRVHALAVALDIASPGERVRFVREFLTLKGIAKQGREQFLAANLRRFTEEQRGYQQKLEEAGKAPDAAEVLLTRGTLYQTRGLSVDTSLLPNYALEDTLRVMAAKGAIAAGKIKRIAVIGPGLDFTDKRDGYDFYPLQTIQPFAVMEAVLRLGLGKPEGLEIVTLDLNPAVNAHVAQVAKNARAGMAY
;
A
#
# COMPACT_ATOMS: atom_id res chain seq x y z
N MET A 1 -17.28 -22.16 -17.30
CA MET A 1 -17.31 -22.76 -15.95
C MET A 1 -15.90 -23.30 -15.69
N LEU A 2 -15.00 -22.44 -15.19
CA LEU A 2 -13.64 -22.85 -14.81
C LEU A 2 -13.63 -23.08 -13.31
N PHE A 3 -13.42 -24.33 -12.91
CA PHE A 3 -13.22 -24.74 -11.53
C PHE A 3 -11.87 -24.23 -11.04
N PHE A 4 -11.84 -23.35 -10.06
CA PHE A 4 -10.66 -23.09 -9.27
C PHE A 4 -10.44 -24.27 -8.31
N ALA A 5 -9.53 -25.18 -8.67
CA ALA A 5 -9.01 -26.17 -7.74
C ALA A 5 -7.98 -25.47 -6.86
N VAL A 6 -8.34 -25.20 -5.60
CA VAL A 6 -7.40 -24.80 -4.56
C VAL A 6 -6.55 -26.01 -4.19
N LEU A 7 -5.40 -26.16 -4.80
CA LEU A 7 -4.40 -27.13 -4.38
C LEU A 7 -3.43 -26.40 -3.42
N SER A 8 -3.59 -26.68 -2.12
CA SER A 8 -2.66 -26.19 -1.10
C SER A 8 -1.34 -26.98 -1.22
N VAL A 9 -0.42 -26.46 -2.02
CA VAL A 9 0.98 -26.89 -1.97
C VAL A 9 1.72 -25.93 -1.03
N LEU A 10 2.05 -26.42 0.15
CA LEU A 10 3.03 -25.77 1.04
C LEU A 10 4.42 -25.80 0.38
N ALA A 11 4.62 -24.95 -0.60
CA ALA A 11 5.96 -24.63 -1.07
C ALA A 11 6.55 -23.63 -0.07
N VAL A 12 7.58 -24.05 0.66
CA VAL A 12 8.45 -23.14 1.40
C VAL A 12 9.13 -22.26 0.37
N ALA A 13 8.48 -21.13 0.02
CA ALA A 13 9.12 -20.12 -0.80
C ALA A 13 10.35 -19.62 -0.05
N PRO A 14 11.50 -19.42 -0.73
CA PRO A 14 12.66 -18.81 -0.10
C PRO A 14 12.22 -17.47 0.51
N ALA A 15 12.63 -17.23 1.76
CA ALA A 15 12.33 -15.99 2.46
C ALA A 15 12.91 -14.82 1.65
N ILE A 16 12.03 -14.14 0.90
CA ILE A 16 12.41 -12.90 0.23
C ILE A 16 12.25 -11.83 1.30
N SER A 17 13.35 -11.13 1.59
CA SER A 17 13.26 -9.90 2.37
C SER A 17 12.41 -8.92 1.59
N LEU A 18 11.18 -8.71 2.03
CA LEU A 18 10.24 -7.75 1.45
C LEU A 18 10.72 -6.29 1.66
N LEU A 19 11.75 -6.10 2.47
CA LEU A 19 12.25 -4.80 2.90
C LEU A 19 13.71 -4.57 2.50
N SER A 20 14.25 -5.30 1.50
CA SER A 20 15.60 -5.04 1.02
C SER A 20 15.69 -3.65 0.40
N GLU A 21 16.74 -2.89 0.75
CA GLU A 21 17.03 -1.63 0.09
C GLU A 21 17.24 -1.88 -1.42
N THR A 22 16.32 -1.37 -2.22
CA THR A 22 16.50 -1.35 -3.65
C THR A 22 17.33 -0.11 -3.97
N GLN A 23 18.49 -0.30 -4.59
CA GLN A 23 19.30 0.82 -5.06
C GLN A 23 18.56 1.51 -6.21
N VAL A 24 18.05 2.70 -5.96
CA VAL A 24 17.34 3.50 -6.96
C VAL A 24 18.35 4.38 -7.68
N ARG A 25 18.35 4.30 -9.03
CA ARG A 25 19.06 5.27 -9.87
C ARG A 25 18.12 6.43 -10.19
N TYR A 26 18.50 7.62 -9.82
CA TYR A 26 17.81 8.84 -10.24
C TYR A 26 18.38 9.36 -11.55
N LEU A 27 17.53 10.00 -12.36
CA LEU A 27 17.96 10.68 -13.57
C LEU A 27 18.64 12.00 -13.20
N GLY A 28 19.79 12.30 -13.81
CA GLY A 28 20.46 13.59 -13.70
C GLY A 28 19.67 14.70 -14.39
N HIS A 29 19.96 15.95 -14.05
CA HIS A 29 19.29 17.11 -14.67
C HIS A 29 19.38 17.10 -16.19
N ALA A 30 20.56 16.77 -16.74
CA ALA A 30 20.76 16.70 -18.18
C ALA A 30 19.85 15.67 -18.88
N GLU A 31 19.51 14.56 -18.20
CA GLU A 31 18.64 13.51 -18.77
C GLU A 31 17.15 13.94 -18.81
N VAL A 32 16.76 14.92 -18.00
CA VAL A 32 15.35 15.38 -17.85
C VAL A 32 15.14 16.83 -18.29
N ALA A 33 16.20 17.56 -18.67
CA ALA A 33 16.15 19.00 -18.94
C ALA A 33 15.11 19.37 -20.01
N ASP A 34 14.95 18.57 -21.06
CA ASP A 34 13.95 18.82 -22.10
C ASP A 34 12.52 18.66 -21.58
N THR A 35 12.31 17.67 -20.72
CA THR A 35 11.01 17.45 -20.08
C THR A 35 10.69 18.59 -19.09
N ILE A 36 11.66 19.01 -18.26
CA ILE A 36 11.51 20.11 -17.31
C ILE A 36 11.11 21.40 -18.04
N ARG A 37 11.77 21.71 -19.17
CA ARG A 37 11.45 22.90 -19.98
C ARG A 37 9.99 22.97 -20.43
N LEU A 38 9.36 21.84 -20.69
CA LEU A 38 7.93 21.79 -21.05
C LEU A 38 7.01 22.18 -19.89
N PHE A 39 7.49 22.08 -18.66
CA PHE A 39 6.72 22.35 -17.45
C PHE A 39 7.19 23.59 -16.69
N THR A 40 8.20 24.33 -17.18
CA THR A 40 8.66 25.57 -16.56
C THR A 40 7.50 26.57 -16.45
N GLY A 41 7.32 27.16 -15.27
CA GLY A 41 6.19 28.03 -14.97
C GLY A 41 4.86 27.34 -14.68
N SER A 42 4.80 26.01 -14.71
CA SER A 42 3.58 25.26 -14.43
C SER A 42 3.26 25.11 -12.94
N GLY A 43 4.19 25.48 -12.05
CA GLY A 43 4.11 25.25 -10.61
C GLY A 43 4.29 23.79 -10.18
N LEU A 44 4.67 22.90 -11.10
CA LEU A 44 4.99 21.53 -10.75
C LEU A 44 6.31 21.45 -9.98
N PRO A 45 6.43 20.58 -8.96
CA PRO A 45 7.65 20.42 -8.19
C PRO A 45 8.86 20.14 -9.10
N GLY A 46 9.95 20.87 -8.86
CA GLY A 46 11.18 20.72 -9.63
C GLY A 46 11.21 21.42 -11.00
N SER A 47 10.09 21.98 -11.49
CA SER A 47 10.00 22.62 -12.81
C SER A 47 10.82 23.92 -12.94
N GLU A 48 11.20 24.52 -11.83
CA GLU A 48 12.00 25.78 -11.79
C GLU A 48 13.50 25.52 -11.57
N ILE A 49 13.93 24.25 -11.47
CA ILE A 49 15.32 23.88 -11.21
C ILE A 49 16.07 23.80 -12.53
N THR A 50 17.09 24.66 -12.72
CA THR A 50 17.77 24.82 -13.99
C THR A 50 19.23 24.36 -14.00
N ASP A 51 19.79 23.98 -12.87
CA ASP A 51 21.17 23.49 -12.77
C ASP A 51 21.27 22.13 -12.08
N GLU A 52 22.36 21.39 -12.40
CA GLU A 52 22.59 20.02 -11.93
C GLU A 52 22.71 19.94 -10.39
N SER A 53 23.37 20.89 -9.76
CA SER A 53 23.58 20.86 -8.31
C SER A 53 22.28 21.04 -7.52
N ALA A 54 21.45 21.99 -7.97
CA ALA A 54 20.14 22.23 -7.38
C ALA A 54 19.20 21.04 -7.62
N TRP A 55 19.28 20.41 -8.82
CA TRP A 55 18.53 19.19 -9.14
C TRP A 55 18.92 18.04 -8.22
N ASP A 56 20.19 17.76 -8.06
CA ASP A 56 20.70 16.71 -7.19
C ASP A 56 20.31 16.93 -5.72
N ALA A 57 20.34 18.17 -5.25
CA ALA A 57 19.91 18.49 -3.89
C ALA A 57 18.40 18.24 -3.72
N TRP A 58 17.60 18.69 -4.69
CA TRP A 58 16.15 18.49 -4.69
C TRP A 58 15.78 17.00 -4.75
N ILE A 59 16.41 16.20 -5.62
CA ILE A 59 16.18 14.76 -5.73
C ILE A 59 16.51 14.05 -4.42
N ARG A 60 17.64 14.39 -3.77
CA ARG A 60 17.99 13.79 -2.46
C ARG A 60 16.96 14.11 -1.38
N ASP A 61 16.47 15.35 -1.35
CA ASP A 61 15.42 15.76 -0.42
C ASP A 61 14.11 14.97 -0.69
N GLN A 62 13.71 14.88 -1.96
CA GLN A 62 12.51 14.12 -2.35
C GLN A 62 12.65 12.63 -1.99
N ASP A 63 13.81 12.01 -2.25
CA ASP A 63 14.06 10.62 -1.87
C ASP A 63 13.94 10.42 -0.35
N GLN A 64 14.53 11.31 0.44
CA GLN A 64 14.44 11.24 1.90
C GLN A 64 12.98 11.35 2.38
N GLN A 65 12.21 12.29 1.82
CA GLN A 65 10.80 12.47 2.15
C GLN A 65 9.97 11.23 1.75
N VAL A 66 10.20 10.66 0.57
CA VAL A 66 9.50 9.45 0.10
C VAL A 66 9.82 8.27 1.00
N ARG A 67 11.10 8.04 1.36
CA ARG A 67 11.51 6.97 2.28
C ARG A 67 10.87 7.11 3.66
N ALA A 68 10.85 8.31 4.21
CA ALA A 68 10.18 8.58 5.49
C ALA A 68 8.67 8.28 5.42
N ARG A 69 8.01 8.61 4.30
CA ARG A 69 6.60 8.29 4.07
C ARG A 69 6.35 6.81 3.89
N ILE A 70 7.26 6.07 3.24
CA ILE A 70 7.20 4.60 3.13
C ILE A 70 7.30 3.97 4.51
N ASP A 71 8.29 4.35 5.30
CA ASP A 71 8.48 3.86 6.67
C ASP A 71 7.23 4.07 7.53
N ARG A 72 6.70 5.30 7.49
CA ARG A 72 5.48 5.67 8.21
C ARG A 72 4.27 4.86 7.71
N GLY A 73 4.19 4.60 6.40
CA GLY A 73 3.16 3.77 5.82
C GLY A 73 3.23 2.31 6.27
N VAL A 74 4.43 1.76 6.41
CA VAL A 74 4.63 0.41 6.98
C VAL A 74 4.18 0.39 8.45
N GLU A 75 4.54 1.41 9.24
CA GLU A 75 4.07 1.56 10.61
C GLU A 75 2.55 1.62 10.71
N ASP A 76 1.90 2.30 9.76
CA ASP A 76 0.43 2.38 9.67
C ASP A 76 -0.18 1.00 9.33
N SER A 77 0.44 0.24 8.42
CA SER A 77 0.02 -1.13 8.10
C SER A 77 0.18 -2.07 9.30
N ILE A 78 1.24 -1.93 10.08
CA ILE A 78 1.42 -2.67 11.34
C ILE A 78 0.33 -2.30 12.35
N SER A 79 -0.05 -1.02 12.44
CA SER A 79 -1.15 -0.59 13.29
C SER A 79 -2.49 -1.20 12.85
N ASN A 80 -2.77 -1.26 11.55
CA ASN A 80 -3.94 -1.95 11.02
C ASN A 80 -3.91 -3.46 11.36
N LEU A 81 -2.76 -4.12 11.26
CA LEU A 81 -2.61 -5.52 11.66
C LEU A 81 -2.91 -5.70 13.16
N ILE A 82 -2.43 -4.80 14.01
CA ILE A 82 -2.75 -4.85 15.46
C ILE A 82 -4.26 -4.70 15.68
N LEU A 83 -4.92 -3.77 14.99
CA LEU A 83 -6.34 -3.48 15.20
C LEU A 83 -7.25 -4.59 14.68
N TYR A 84 -6.99 -5.06 13.48
CA TYR A 84 -7.93 -5.85 12.70
C TYR A 84 -7.43 -7.24 12.35
N GLY A 85 -6.11 -7.50 12.36
CA GLY A 85 -5.52 -8.75 11.91
C GLY A 85 -5.94 -9.96 12.74
N THR A 86 -6.10 -11.10 12.08
CA THR A 86 -6.47 -12.39 12.66
C THR A 86 -5.38 -13.46 12.49
N SER A 87 -4.42 -13.22 11.60
CA SER A 87 -3.35 -14.16 11.24
C SER A 87 -2.35 -14.45 12.37
N TYR A 88 -2.23 -13.57 13.35
CA TYR A 88 -1.26 -13.72 14.44
C TYR A 88 -1.89 -14.01 15.81
N THR A 89 -3.21 -13.88 15.94
CA THR A 89 -3.91 -14.03 17.23
C THR A 89 -5.37 -14.45 17.04
N LYS A 90 -5.92 -15.13 18.05
CA LYS A 90 -7.36 -15.44 18.15
C LYS A 90 -8.17 -14.39 18.92
N LEU A 91 -7.52 -13.33 19.38
CA LEU A 91 -8.22 -12.25 20.05
C LEU A 91 -9.19 -11.55 19.11
N PRO A 92 -10.35 -11.09 19.60
CA PRO A 92 -11.27 -10.32 18.78
C PRO A 92 -10.58 -9.05 18.24
N ARG A 93 -10.86 -8.72 17.00
CA ARG A 93 -10.43 -7.45 16.40
C ARG A 93 -11.13 -6.27 17.07
N LEU A 94 -10.56 -5.08 16.97
CA LEU A 94 -11.24 -3.87 17.42
C LEU A 94 -12.32 -3.49 16.39
N GLU A 95 -13.42 -2.94 16.88
CA GLU A 95 -14.55 -2.52 16.04
C GLU A 95 -14.21 -1.30 15.16
N SER A 96 -13.34 -0.42 15.67
CA SER A 96 -12.88 0.78 14.97
C SER A 96 -11.55 1.26 15.52
N THR A 97 -10.86 2.11 14.76
CA THR A 97 -9.61 2.76 15.17
C THR A 97 -9.79 3.56 16.47
N ASP A 98 -10.96 4.17 16.69
CA ASP A 98 -11.23 4.97 17.90
C ASP A 98 -11.18 4.15 19.19
N LYS A 99 -11.46 2.85 19.10
CA LYS A 99 -11.37 1.93 20.25
C LYS A 99 -9.93 1.60 20.65
N ALA A 100 -8.94 2.02 19.86
CA ALA A 100 -7.53 1.81 20.18
C ALA A 100 -7.04 2.63 21.36
N LEU A 101 -7.62 3.81 21.58
CA LEU A 101 -7.27 4.68 22.71
C LEU A 101 -8.42 4.77 23.72
N ALA A 102 -8.05 4.82 25.00
CA ALA A 102 -8.93 5.20 26.10
C ALA A 102 -9.24 6.72 26.06
N ALA A 103 -10.21 7.15 26.83
CA ALA A 103 -10.54 8.59 26.98
C ALA A 103 -9.35 9.44 27.47
N THR A 104 -8.40 8.83 28.18
CA THR A 104 -7.14 9.45 28.64
C THR A 104 -6.11 9.68 27.52
N GLY A 105 -6.35 9.21 26.29
CA GLY A 105 -5.39 9.22 25.18
C GLY A 105 -4.35 8.08 25.24
N GLU A 106 -4.39 7.23 26.25
CA GLU A 106 -3.55 6.04 26.32
C GLU A 106 -4.10 4.88 25.50
N VAL A 107 -3.22 3.95 25.08
CA VAL A 107 -3.64 2.72 24.41
C VAL A 107 -4.61 1.95 25.28
N SER A 108 -5.79 1.63 24.76
CA SER A 108 -6.85 0.94 25.48
C SER A 108 -6.42 -0.46 25.93
N ARG A 109 -7.10 -1.02 26.95
CA ARG A 109 -6.82 -2.39 27.41
C ARG A 109 -6.94 -3.42 26.29
N ALA A 110 -7.97 -3.33 25.46
CA ALA A 110 -8.18 -4.25 24.33
C ALA A 110 -7.04 -4.15 23.30
N ALA A 111 -6.61 -2.94 22.97
CA ALA A 111 -5.50 -2.72 22.05
C ALA A 111 -4.16 -3.20 22.66
N ARG A 112 -3.90 -2.95 23.95
CA ARG A 112 -2.66 -3.43 24.62
C ARG A 112 -2.53 -4.95 24.57
N VAL A 113 -3.62 -5.68 24.80
CA VAL A 113 -3.59 -7.15 24.71
C VAL A 113 -3.22 -7.62 23.32
N ARG A 114 -3.70 -6.93 22.27
CA ARG A 114 -3.35 -7.25 20.88
C ARG A 114 -1.91 -6.85 20.54
N VAL A 115 -1.41 -5.71 21.03
CA VAL A 115 0.00 -5.30 20.92
C VAL A 115 0.90 -6.38 21.53
N HIS A 116 0.59 -6.83 22.74
CA HIS A 116 1.32 -7.90 23.42
C HIS A 116 1.28 -9.21 22.59
N ALA A 117 0.11 -9.60 22.10
CA ALA A 117 -0.03 -10.80 21.27
C ALA A 117 0.84 -10.74 19.99
N LEU A 118 0.93 -9.58 19.34
CA LEU A 118 1.83 -9.41 18.20
C LEU A 118 3.30 -9.50 18.63
N ALA A 119 3.68 -8.84 19.73
CA ALA A 119 5.04 -8.90 20.24
C ALA A 119 5.48 -10.35 20.57
N VAL A 120 4.59 -11.16 21.13
CA VAL A 120 4.83 -12.61 21.37
C VAL A 120 4.93 -13.37 20.03
N ALA A 121 4.06 -13.09 19.06
CA ALA A 121 4.08 -13.74 17.75
C ALA A 121 5.39 -13.48 16.98
N LEU A 122 6.04 -12.34 17.22
CA LEU A 122 7.35 -12.02 16.62
C LEU A 122 8.47 -12.97 17.06
N ASP A 123 8.32 -13.71 18.14
CA ASP A 123 9.32 -14.65 18.64
C ASP A 123 9.12 -16.09 18.13
N ILE A 124 8.03 -16.38 17.44
CA ILE A 124 7.75 -17.70 16.89
C ILE A 124 8.79 -18.03 15.81
N ALA A 125 9.36 -19.23 15.84
CA ALA A 125 10.43 -19.64 14.92
C ALA A 125 10.03 -19.55 13.44
N SER A 126 8.82 -19.98 13.10
CA SER A 126 8.28 -19.93 11.73
C SER A 126 6.94 -19.18 11.73
N PRO A 127 6.96 -17.85 11.76
CA PRO A 127 5.75 -17.06 11.77
C PRO A 127 5.15 -16.98 10.37
N GLY A 128 3.85 -16.66 10.31
CA GLY A 128 3.20 -16.28 9.05
C GLY A 128 3.87 -15.05 8.40
N GLU A 129 3.59 -14.84 7.12
CA GLU A 129 4.27 -13.82 6.29
C GLU A 129 4.12 -12.40 6.86
N ARG A 130 2.95 -12.03 7.36
CA ARG A 130 2.68 -10.71 7.95
C ARG A 130 3.50 -10.47 9.22
N VAL A 131 3.61 -11.47 10.08
CA VAL A 131 4.45 -11.39 11.30
C VAL A 131 5.93 -11.33 10.93
N ARG A 132 6.35 -12.07 9.90
CA ARG A 132 7.71 -12.00 9.36
C ARG A 132 8.03 -10.62 8.82
N PHE A 133 7.13 -10.02 8.04
CA PHE A 133 7.24 -8.66 7.55
C PHE A 133 7.44 -7.65 8.69
N VAL A 134 6.62 -7.73 9.75
CA VAL A 134 6.78 -6.87 10.94
C VAL A 134 8.13 -7.09 11.61
N ARG A 135 8.57 -8.35 11.76
CA ARG A 135 9.86 -8.68 12.35
C ARG A 135 11.03 -8.08 11.58
N GLU A 136 11.01 -8.21 10.25
CA GLU A 136 12.03 -7.65 9.36
C GLU A 136 12.06 -6.12 9.47
N PHE A 137 10.91 -5.46 9.45
CA PHE A 137 10.81 -4.02 9.63
C PHE A 137 11.39 -3.54 10.95
N LEU A 138 11.01 -4.17 12.08
CA LEU A 138 11.55 -3.82 13.40
C LEU A 138 13.06 -4.05 13.50
N THR A 139 13.57 -5.09 12.82
CA THR A 139 15.00 -5.37 12.76
C THR A 139 15.73 -4.29 11.97
N LEU A 140 15.23 -3.87 10.82
CA LEU A 140 15.80 -2.77 10.03
C LEU A 140 15.79 -1.44 10.80
N LYS A 141 14.77 -1.20 11.61
CA LYS A 141 14.68 -0.03 12.51
C LYS A 141 15.57 -0.15 13.76
N GLY A 142 16.30 -1.25 13.95
CA GLY A 142 17.14 -1.47 15.13
C GLY A 142 16.34 -1.62 16.44
N ILE A 143 15.05 -1.98 16.37
CA ILE A 143 14.20 -2.15 17.54
C ILE A 143 14.52 -3.48 18.22
N ALA A 144 15.21 -3.41 19.35
CA ALA A 144 15.55 -4.57 20.16
C ALA A 144 14.28 -5.25 20.72
N LYS A 145 14.39 -6.55 21.03
CA LYS A 145 13.26 -7.36 21.52
C LYS A 145 12.52 -6.71 22.71
N GLN A 146 13.26 -6.15 23.65
CA GLN A 146 12.70 -5.53 24.87
C GLN A 146 11.91 -4.24 24.57
N GLY A 147 12.21 -3.56 23.46
CA GLY A 147 11.54 -2.32 23.05
C GLY A 147 10.35 -2.52 22.11
N ARG A 148 10.11 -3.74 21.61
CA ARG A 148 9.09 -4.00 20.56
C ARG A 148 7.69 -3.61 21.00
N GLU A 149 7.28 -4.03 22.18
CA GLU A 149 5.93 -3.74 22.69
C GLU A 149 5.71 -2.25 22.88
N GLN A 150 6.71 -1.55 23.43
CA GLN A 150 6.66 -0.09 23.59
C GLN A 150 6.60 0.62 22.23
N PHE A 151 7.42 0.21 21.28
CA PHE A 151 7.40 0.77 19.93
C PHE A 151 6.04 0.57 19.26
N LEU A 152 5.49 -0.65 19.29
CA LEU A 152 4.20 -0.97 18.70
C LEU A 152 3.05 -0.17 19.35
N ALA A 153 3.07 -0.01 20.66
CA ALA A 153 2.07 0.79 21.38
C ALA A 153 2.18 2.29 21.04
N ALA A 154 3.39 2.84 20.97
CA ALA A 154 3.62 4.22 20.59
C ALA A 154 3.18 4.50 19.16
N ASN A 155 3.50 3.58 18.24
CA ASN A 155 3.07 3.67 16.85
C ASN A 155 1.55 3.61 16.71
N LEU A 156 0.88 2.71 17.43
CA LEU A 156 -0.58 2.60 17.41
C LEU A 156 -1.25 3.88 17.94
N ARG A 157 -0.68 4.51 18.99
CA ARG A 157 -1.16 5.80 19.49
C ARG A 157 -1.07 6.87 18.41
N ARG A 158 0.13 7.08 17.83
CA ARG A 158 0.37 8.03 16.75
C ARG A 158 -0.64 7.83 15.61
N PHE A 159 -0.74 6.60 15.11
CA PHE A 159 -1.65 6.24 14.02
C PHE A 159 -3.11 6.61 14.34
N THR A 160 -3.58 6.30 15.55
CA THR A 160 -4.96 6.58 15.95
C THR A 160 -5.22 8.08 16.05
N GLU A 161 -4.29 8.85 16.63
CA GLU A 161 -4.38 10.31 16.73
C GLU A 161 -4.42 10.96 15.35
N GLU A 162 -3.59 10.51 14.43
CA GLU A 162 -3.56 11.00 13.05
C GLU A 162 -4.84 10.66 12.27
N GLN A 163 -5.39 9.45 12.45
CA GLN A 163 -6.65 9.07 11.83
C GLN A 163 -7.80 9.94 12.33
N ARG A 164 -7.85 10.27 13.62
CA ARG A 164 -8.84 11.19 14.18
C ARG A 164 -8.71 12.59 13.59
N GLY A 165 -7.51 13.14 13.57
CA GLY A 165 -7.25 14.46 12.97
C GLY A 165 -7.59 14.50 11.48
N TYR A 166 -7.29 13.43 10.75
CA TYR A 166 -7.65 13.28 9.35
C TYR A 166 -9.18 13.26 9.14
N GLN A 167 -9.90 12.49 9.95
CA GLN A 167 -11.36 12.42 9.87
C GLN A 167 -12.02 13.78 10.14
N GLN A 168 -11.55 14.50 11.15
CA GLN A 168 -12.01 15.86 11.45
C GLN A 168 -11.81 16.81 10.26
N LYS A 169 -10.63 16.80 9.65
CA LYS A 169 -10.34 17.62 8.47
C LYS A 169 -11.21 17.25 7.27
N LEU A 170 -11.52 15.96 7.07
CA LEU A 170 -12.44 15.52 6.03
C LEU A 170 -13.87 16.03 6.26
N GLU A 171 -14.34 16.01 7.50
CA GLU A 171 -15.65 16.52 7.88
C GLU A 171 -15.72 18.05 7.69
N GLU A 172 -14.66 18.76 8.07
CA GLU A 172 -14.53 20.21 7.85
C GLU A 172 -14.53 20.54 6.35
N ALA A 173 -13.71 19.84 5.57
CA ALA A 173 -13.67 20.00 4.11
C ALA A 173 -15.03 19.73 3.45
N GLY A 174 -15.79 18.76 3.97
CA GLY A 174 -17.14 18.45 3.47
C GLY A 174 -18.19 19.55 3.72
N LYS A 175 -17.88 20.53 4.57
CA LYS A 175 -18.75 21.69 4.84
C LYS A 175 -18.51 22.87 3.90
N ALA A 176 -17.45 22.83 3.08
CA ALA A 176 -17.16 23.90 2.12
C ALA A 176 -18.29 24.02 1.09
N PRO A 177 -18.68 25.27 0.73
CA PRO A 177 -19.83 25.51 -0.15
C PRO A 177 -19.56 25.13 -1.61
N ASP A 178 -18.30 25.06 -2.02
CA ASP A 178 -17.88 24.77 -3.40
C ASP A 178 -17.26 23.36 -3.51
N ALA A 179 -17.76 22.57 -4.46
CA ALA A 179 -17.27 21.23 -4.74
C ALA A 179 -15.80 21.21 -5.20
N ALA A 180 -15.33 22.25 -5.89
CA ALA A 180 -13.94 22.37 -6.32
C ALA A 180 -13.01 22.61 -5.12
N GLU A 181 -13.43 23.44 -4.16
CA GLU A 181 -12.71 23.68 -2.91
C GLU A 181 -12.63 22.40 -2.06
N VAL A 182 -13.74 21.65 -1.98
CA VAL A 182 -13.76 20.33 -1.32
C VAL A 182 -12.75 19.37 -1.95
N LEU A 183 -12.69 19.34 -3.28
CA LEU A 183 -11.77 18.46 -4.02
C LEU A 183 -10.30 18.85 -3.80
N LEU A 184 -9.98 20.13 -3.87
CA LEU A 184 -8.64 20.67 -3.61
C LEU A 184 -8.19 20.36 -2.19
N THR A 185 -9.01 20.67 -1.19
CA THR A 185 -8.71 20.41 0.21
C THR A 185 -8.50 18.92 0.47
N ARG A 186 -9.35 18.05 -0.08
CA ARG A 186 -9.17 16.60 0.01
C ARG A 186 -7.88 16.14 -0.65
N GLY A 187 -7.51 16.69 -1.80
CA GLY A 187 -6.25 16.38 -2.49
C GLY A 187 -5.01 16.69 -1.65
N THR A 188 -5.02 17.83 -0.92
CA THR A 188 -3.89 18.21 -0.06
C THR A 188 -3.76 17.38 1.22
N LEU A 189 -4.88 16.85 1.74
CA LEU A 189 -4.87 16.03 2.96
C LEU A 189 -4.01 14.76 2.84
N TYR A 190 -3.81 14.24 1.63
CA TYR A 190 -3.06 13.01 1.40
C TYR A 190 -1.54 13.23 1.22
N GLN A 191 -1.10 14.46 0.98
CA GLN A 191 0.30 14.74 0.62
C GLN A 191 1.30 14.39 1.73
N THR A 192 0.92 14.56 2.99
CA THR A 192 1.78 14.30 4.16
C THR A 192 1.55 12.94 4.81
N ARG A 193 0.62 12.14 4.31
CA ARG A 193 0.29 10.84 4.88
C ARG A 193 1.37 9.80 4.57
N GLY A 194 1.52 8.82 5.46
CA GLY A 194 2.31 7.61 5.21
C GLY A 194 1.80 6.86 3.96
N LEU A 195 2.72 6.22 3.26
CA LEU A 195 2.42 5.36 2.10
C LEU A 195 2.22 3.92 2.60
N SER A 196 1.03 3.64 3.12
CA SER A 196 0.67 2.30 3.61
C SER A 196 0.78 1.26 2.48
N VAL A 197 1.23 0.06 2.83
CA VAL A 197 1.20 -1.08 1.90
C VAL A 197 -0.20 -1.68 1.76
N ASP A 198 -1.12 -1.39 2.71
CA ASP A 198 -2.47 -1.91 2.67
C ASP A 198 -3.24 -1.44 1.44
N THR A 199 -3.99 -2.34 0.84
CA THR A 199 -4.96 -2.07 -0.21
C THR A 199 -6.38 -2.40 0.25
N SER A 200 -7.35 -2.33 -0.65
CA SER A 200 -8.74 -2.63 -0.38
C SER A 200 -9.38 -3.33 -1.57
N LEU A 201 -10.25 -4.31 -1.32
CA LEU A 201 -10.98 -5.03 -2.37
C LEU A 201 -12.04 -4.17 -3.06
N LEU A 202 -12.71 -3.27 -2.32
CA LEU A 202 -13.80 -2.47 -2.86
C LEU A 202 -13.46 -1.63 -4.09
N PRO A 203 -12.29 -0.94 -4.17
CA PRO A 203 -11.91 -0.22 -5.37
C PRO A 203 -11.85 -1.09 -6.63
N ASN A 204 -11.51 -2.37 -6.49
CA ASN A 204 -11.45 -3.29 -7.64
C ASN A 204 -12.83 -3.57 -8.21
N TYR A 205 -13.86 -3.75 -7.36
CA TYR A 205 -15.25 -3.87 -7.80
C TYR A 205 -15.77 -2.58 -8.45
N ALA A 206 -15.48 -1.43 -7.85
CA ALA A 206 -15.88 -0.15 -8.40
C ALA A 206 -15.24 0.13 -9.76
N LEU A 207 -13.97 -0.27 -9.95
CA LEU A 207 -13.27 -0.19 -11.21
C LEU A 207 -13.95 -1.05 -12.28
N GLU A 208 -14.25 -2.32 -11.97
CA GLU A 208 -14.93 -3.20 -12.90
C GLU A 208 -16.30 -2.66 -13.32
N ASP A 209 -17.08 -2.19 -12.38
CA ASP A 209 -18.39 -1.57 -12.65
C ASP A 209 -18.25 -0.34 -13.55
N THR A 210 -17.26 0.49 -13.29
CA THR A 210 -16.93 1.65 -14.13
C THR A 210 -16.58 1.23 -15.55
N LEU A 211 -15.71 0.26 -15.73
CA LEU A 211 -15.32 -0.27 -17.04
C LEU A 211 -16.54 -0.84 -17.79
N ARG A 212 -17.43 -1.55 -17.11
CA ARG A 212 -18.66 -2.07 -17.68
C ARG A 212 -19.58 -0.95 -18.19
N VAL A 213 -19.75 0.11 -17.39
CA VAL A 213 -20.56 1.28 -17.78
C VAL A 213 -19.93 2.00 -18.96
N MET A 214 -18.61 2.21 -18.95
CA MET A 214 -17.90 2.86 -20.05
C MET A 214 -18.00 2.07 -21.37
N ALA A 215 -17.89 0.75 -21.30
CA ALA A 215 -18.09 -0.13 -22.44
C ALA A 215 -19.52 -0.05 -22.98
N ALA A 216 -20.52 -0.12 -22.13
CA ALA A 216 -21.92 -0.02 -22.49
C ALA A 216 -22.27 1.33 -23.16
N LYS A 217 -21.58 2.41 -22.75
CA LYS A 217 -21.74 3.76 -23.34
C LYS A 217 -20.88 3.96 -24.60
N GLY A 218 -20.12 2.95 -25.02
CA GLY A 218 -19.23 3.05 -26.20
C GLY A 218 -17.95 3.89 -25.97
N ALA A 219 -17.67 4.29 -24.72
CA ALA A 219 -16.45 5.04 -24.39
C ALA A 219 -15.19 4.20 -24.53
N ILE A 220 -15.29 2.88 -24.36
CA ILE A 220 -14.20 1.92 -24.59
C ILE A 220 -14.72 0.84 -25.53
N ALA A 221 -14.04 0.68 -26.68
CA ALA A 221 -14.38 -0.35 -27.66
C ALA A 221 -13.76 -1.70 -27.27
N ALA A 222 -14.46 -2.80 -27.64
CA ALA A 222 -14.00 -4.17 -27.41
C ALA A 222 -12.60 -4.42 -28.01
N GLY A 223 -11.75 -5.11 -27.25
CA GLY A 223 -10.39 -5.51 -27.65
C GLY A 223 -9.39 -4.36 -27.85
N LYS A 224 -9.70 -3.13 -27.42
CA LYS A 224 -8.84 -1.95 -27.65
C LYS A 224 -7.86 -1.67 -26.53
N ILE A 225 -8.07 -2.19 -25.32
CA ILE A 225 -7.12 -2.03 -24.22
C ILE A 225 -5.93 -2.97 -24.48
N LYS A 226 -4.73 -2.38 -24.63
CA LYS A 226 -3.48 -3.10 -24.83
C LYS A 226 -2.50 -2.91 -23.69
N ARG A 227 -2.55 -1.77 -23.01
CA ARG A 227 -1.65 -1.43 -21.92
C ARG A 227 -2.41 -0.87 -20.75
N ILE A 228 -2.02 -1.30 -19.56
CA ILE A 228 -2.57 -0.85 -18.29
C ILE A 228 -1.39 -0.48 -17.39
N ALA A 229 -1.44 0.71 -16.80
CA ALA A 229 -0.53 1.10 -15.73
C ALA A 229 -1.29 1.11 -14.40
N VAL A 230 -0.79 0.37 -13.42
CA VAL A 230 -1.32 0.37 -12.04
C VAL A 230 -0.32 1.09 -11.17
N ILE A 231 -0.72 2.25 -10.65
CA ILE A 231 0.12 3.08 -9.78
C ILE A 231 -0.28 2.82 -8.33
N GLY A 232 0.67 2.38 -7.50
CA GLY A 232 0.44 2.04 -6.11
C GLY A 232 -0.43 0.79 -5.94
N PRO A 233 -0.08 -0.37 -6.55
CA PRO A 233 -0.87 -1.59 -6.40
C PRO A 233 -1.01 -2.05 -4.95
N GLY A 234 -0.03 -1.73 -4.10
CA GLY A 234 -0.03 -2.11 -2.70
C GLY A 234 0.04 -3.63 -2.48
N LEU A 235 -0.10 -4.01 -1.21
CA LEU A 235 -0.26 -5.40 -0.78
C LEU A 235 -1.58 -5.54 -0.03
N ASP A 236 -2.20 -6.68 -0.16
CA ASP A 236 -3.37 -7.04 0.64
C ASP A 236 -2.91 -7.54 2.02
N PHE A 237 -2.47 -6.57 2.82
CA PHE A 237 -1.79 -6.83 4.08
C PHE A 237 -2.75 -7.10 5.23
N THR A 238 -3.79 -6.28 5.37
CA THR A 238 -4.82 -6.46 6.41
C THR A 238 -6.18 -5.99 5.92
N ASP A 239 -7.16 -6.88 5.91
CA ASP A 239 -8.54 -6.50 5.67
C ASP A 239 -9.10 -5.77 6.89
N LYS A 240 -9.59 -4.53 6.67
CA LYS A 240 -10.09 -3.65 7.73
C LYS A 240 -11.57 -3.83 8.00
N ARG A 241 -12.33 -4.44 7.09
CA ARG A 241 -13.79 -4.64 7.22
C ARG A 241 -14.12 -6.02 7.76
N ASP A 242 -13.68 -7.06 7.06
CA ASP A 242 -14.11 -8.43 7.34
C ASP A 242 -13.07 -9.21 8.13
N GLY A 243 -11.82 -8.69 8.23
CA GLY A 243 -10.75 -9.28 9.05
C GLY A 243 -10.15 -10.55 8.45
N TYR A 244 -10.19 -10.68 7.13
CA TYR A 244 -9.64 -11.84 6.43
C TYR A 244 -8.17 -11.63 6.09
N ASP A 245 -7.27 -11.98 6.99
CA ASP A 245 -5.84 -12.01 6.74
C ASP A 245 -5.23 -13.41 6.97
N PHE A 246 -6.05 -14.46 6.81
CA PHE A 246 -5.64 -15.86 6.89
C PHE A 246 -5.05 -16.40 5.57
N TYR A 247 -5.29 -15.71 4.46
CA TYR A 247 -4.69 -16.02 3.15
C TYR A 247 -3.25 -15.49 3.05
N PRO A 248 -2.45 -16.00 2.11
CA PRO A 248 -1.09 -15.48 1.86
C PRO A 248 -1.09 -13.97 1.56
N LEU A 249 0.04 -13.32 1.80
CA LEU A 249 0.23 -11.93 1.40
C LEU A 249 0.18 -11.82 -0.13
N GLN A 250 -0.67 -10.95 -0.65
CA GLN A 250 -0.96 -10.83 -2.07
C GLN A 250 -1.01 -9.36 -2.53
N THR A 251 -0.85 -9.16 -3.85
CA THR A 251 -1.25 -7.91 -4.51
C THR A 251 -2.41 -8.22 -5.45
N ILE A 252 -3.60 -7.80 -5.08
CA ILE A 252 -4.83 -8.20 -5.78
C ILE A 252 -5.13 -7.27 -6.96
N GLN A 253 -4.89 -5.97 -6.82
CA GLN A 253 -5.34 -4.96 -7.77
C GLN A 253 -4.89 -5.22 -9.23
N PRO A 254 -3.62 -5.52 -9.54
CA PRO A 254 -3.20 -5.75 -10.93
C PRO A 254 -3.93 -6.93 -11.58
N PHE A 255 -4.17 -8.00 -10.81
CA PHE A 255 -4.85 -9.19 -11.29
C PHE A 255 -6.36 -8.97 -11.45
N ALA A 256 -6.99 -8.26 -10.53
CA ALA A 256 -8.40 -7.90 -10.62
C ALA A 256 -8.69 -7.00 -11.83
N VAL A 257 -7.80 -6.03 -12.11
CA VAL A 257 -7.92 -5.16 -13.28
C VAL A 257 -7.74 -5.97 -14.58
N MET A 258 -6.74 -6.85 -14.63
CA MET A 258 -6.51 -7.74 -15.77
C MET A 258 -7.73 -8.62 -16.05
N GLU A 259 -8.22 -9.28 -15.01
CA GLU A 259 -9.38 -10.17 -15.11
C GLU A 259 -10.61 -9.41 -15.59
N ALA A 260 -10.91 -8.24 -15.02
CA ALA A 260 -12.03 -7.40 -15.43
C ALA A 260 -11.94 -6.98 -16.91
N VAL A 261 -10.77 -6.55 -17.38
CA VAL A 261 -10.54 -6.15 -18.78
C VAL A 261 -10.75 -7.33 -19.74
N LEU A 262 -10.23 -8.50 -19.40
CA LEU A 262 -10.38 -9.70 -20.22
C LEU A 262 -11.82 -10.22 -20.21
N ARG A 263 -12.45 -10.29 -19.04
CA ARG A 263 -13.82 -10.79 -18.88
C ARG A 263 -14.86 -9.88 -19.55
N LEU A 264 -14.64 -8.58 -19.55
CA LEU A 264 -15.49 -7.63 -20.25
C LEU A 264 -15.16 -7.54 -21.77
N GLY A 265 -14.22 -8.32 -22.26
CA GLY A 265 -13.81 -8.31 -23.67
C GLY A 265 -13.16 -7.00 -24.13
N LEU A 266 -12.67 -6.18 -23.21
CA LEU A 266 -12.06 -4.88 -23.52
C LEU A 266 -10.60 -5.00 -23.99
N GLY A 267 -9.90 -6.06 -23.57
CA GLY A 267 -8.57 -6.46 -24.01
C GLY A 267 -8.54 -7.90 -24.51
N LYS A 268 -7.42 -8.29 -25.12
CA LYS A 268 -7.16 -9.67 -25.52
C LYS A 268 -5.98 -10.21 -24.74
N PRO A 269 -5.96 -11.50 -24.33
CA PRO A 269 -4.83 -12.09 -23.64
C PRO A 269 -3.51 -11.86 -24.38
N GLU A 270 -3.55 -12.03 -25.72
CA GLU A 270 -2.41 -11.78 -26.58
C GLU A 270 -2.16 -10.28 -26.74
N GLY A 271 -1.06 -9.83 -26.16
CA GLY A 271 -0.61 -8.43 -26.25
C GLY A 271 -1.21 -7.48 -25.21
N LEU A 272 -1.89 -7.98 -24.17
CA LEU A 272 -2.20 -7.19 -23.00
C LEU A 272 -0.97 -7.08 -22.08
N GLU A 273 -0.50 -5.88 -21.89
CA GLU A 273 0.63 -5.55 -21.03
C GLU A 273 0.13 -4.82 -19.77
N ILE A 274 0.56 -5.29 -18.59
CA ILE A 274 0.29 -4.64 -17.32
C ILE A 274 1.61 -4.22 -16.68
N VAL A 275 1.75 -2.93 -16.42
CA VAL A 275 2.89 -2.34 -15.73
C VAL A 275 2.46 -1.87 -14.36
N THR A 276 3.16 -2.28 -13.33
CA THR A 276 2.94 -1.82 -11.96
C THR A 276 4.05 -0.88 -11.54
N LEU A 277 3.70 0.19 -10.85
CA LEU A 277 4.61 1.20 -10.31
C LEU A 277 4.26 1.44 -8.84
N ASP A 278 5.17 1.15 -7.94
CA ASP A 278 4.99 1.44 -6.51
C ASP A 278 6.23 2.11 -5.94
N LEU A 279 6.04 3.06 -5.04
CA LEU A 279 7.14 3.71 -4.32
C LEU A 279 7.73 2.79 -3.24
N ASN A 280 6.94 1.84 -2.74
CA ASN A 280 7.41 0.89 -1.74
C ASN A 280 8.15 -0.28 -2.41
N PRO A 281 9.46 -0.46 -2.16
CA PRO A 281 10.26 -1.53 -2.76
C PRO A 281 9.75 -2.93 -2.40
N ALA A 282 9.11 -3.10 -1.24
CA ALA A 282 8.53 -4.38 -0.83
C ALA A 282 7.39 -4.82 -1.77
N VAL A 283 6.56 -3.88 -2.21
CA VAL A 283 5.49 -4.15 -3.18
C VAL A 283 6.09 -4.56 -4.53
N ASN A 284 7.07 -3.82 -5.02
CA ASN A 284 7.74 -4.14 -6.30
C ASN A 284 8.43 -5.51 -6.26
N ALA A 285 9.11 -5.84 -5.15
CA ALA A 285 9.76 -7.14 -4.95
C ALA A 285 8.73 -8.28 -4.95
N HIS A 286 7.58 -8.07 -4.30
CA HIS A 286 6.48 -9.05 -4.28
C HIS A 286 5.93 -9.29 -5.70
N VAL A 287 5.63 -8.24 -6.46
CA VAL A 287 5.15 -8.34 -7.84
C VAL A 287 6.15 -9.05 -8.74
N ALA A 288 7.44 -8.71 -8.63
CA ALA A 288 8.51 -9.37 -9.39
C ALA A 288 8.59 -10.87 -9.08
N GLN A 289 8.43 -11.26 -7.81
CA GLN A 289 8.42 -12.67 -7.42
C GLN A 289 7.19 -13.41 -7.95
N VAL A 290 6.02 -12.78 -7.92
CA VAL A 290 4.80 -13.34 -8.50
C VAL A 290 4.98 -13.60 -10.00
N ALA A 291 5.53 -12.64 -10.74
CA ALA A 291 5.82 -12.78 -12.15
C ALA A 291 6.82 -13.94 -12.43
N LYS A 292 7.83 -14.11 -11.57
CA LYS A 292 8.78 -15.22 -11.65
C LYS A 292 8.08 -16.57 -11.38
N ASN A 293 7.26 -16.64 -10.36
CA ASN A 293 6.50 -17.83 -9.99
C ASN A 293 5.55 -18.26 -11.13
N ALA A 294 4.82 -17.32 -11.70
CA ALA A 294 3.91 -17.56 -12.81
C ALA A 294 4.64 -18.14 -14.04
N ARG A 295 5.84 -17.61 -14.38
CA ARG A 295 6.67 -18.17 -15.46
C ARG A 295 7.15 -19.59 -15.19
N ALA A 296 7.28 -19.97 -13.91
CA ALA A 296 7.60 -21.34 -13.47
C ALA A 296 6.36 -22.25 -13.36
N GLY A 297 5.18 -21.76 -13.76
CA GLY A 297 3.92 -22.50 -13.70
C GLY A 297 3.33 -22.64 -12.29
N MET A 298 3.81 -21.85 -11.34
CA MET A 298 3.27 -21.85 -9.97
C MET A 298 2.03 -20.95 -9.88
N ALA A 299 1.01 -21.41 -9.16
CA ALA A 299 -0.17 -20.61 -8.85
C ALA A 299 0.18 -19.46 -7.88
N TYR A 300 -0.58 -18.37 -7.98
CA TYR A 300 -0.50 -17.21 -7.10
C TYR A 300 -1.70 -17.18 -6.16
#